data_24996be6550c17b857b901ab55f2f8b9
#
_entry.id   24996be6550c17b857b901ab55f2f8b9
#
_cell.length_a   1.000
_cell.length_b   1.000
_cell.length_c   1.000
_cell.angle_alpha   90.00
_cell.angle_beta   90.00
_cell.angle_gamma   90.00
#
_symmetry.space_group_name_H-M   'P 1'
#
loop_
_entity.id
_entity.type
_entity.pdbx_description
1 polymer ?
#
loop_
_entity_poly.entity_id
_entity_poly.type
_entity_poly.pdbx_seq_one_letter_code
_entity_poly.pdbx_strand_id
1 'polypeptide(L)'
;MLLTLLIIAVIVVVVMFALLVAAEWKIFQKAGEKGWKAFIPFYGVYLSHEIVGMHHAWFIIELIIWIAEVVFELIPIIPQPVAIVFGIVVGIFTIISELIHIIKMCDCFGKGTGFKIGMCLLPSLFFMILAYGKAEYHKPEH
;
A
#
# COMPACT_ATOMS: atom_id res chain seq x y z
N MET A 1 -2.55 -9.18 -34.79
CA MET A 1 -1.36 -8.70 -34.06
C MET A 1 -1.73 -7.79 -32.89
N LEU A 2 -2.46 -6.70 -33.07
CA LEU A 2 -2.87 -5.80 -31.99
C LEU A 2 -3.75 -6.49 -30.92
N LEU A 3 -4.74 -7.26 -31.34
CA LEU A 3 -5.62 -8.02 -30.45
C LEU A 3 -4.83 -9.07 -29.60
N THR A 4 -3.89 -9.74 -30.23
CA THR A 4 -3.05 -10.74 -29.53
C THR A 4 -2.17 -10.08 -28.46
N LEU A 5 -1.57 -8.93 -28.76
CA LEU A 5 -0.78 -8.15 -27.80
C LEU A 5 -1.65 -7.66 -26.65
N LEU A 6 -2.88 -7.23 -26.93
CA LEU A 6 -3.82 -6.77 -25.91
C LEU A 6 -4.24 -7.93 -24.98
N ILE A 7 -4.51 -9.11 -25.51
CA ILE A 7 -4.82 -10.31 -24.73
C ILE A 7 -3.64 -10.69 -23.83
N ILE A 8 -2.42 -10.71 -24.37
CA ILE A 8 -1.22 -11.00 -23.57
C ILE A 8 -1.05 -9.98 -22.45
N ALA A 9 -1.22 -8.69 -22.74
CA ALA A 9 -1.12 -7.63 -21.72
C ALA A 9 -2.15 -7.83 -20.61
N VAL A 10 -3.40 -8.14 -20.93
CA VAL A 10 -4.46 -8.42 -19.95
C VAL A 10 -4.09 -9.63 -19.09
N ILE A 11 -3.63 -10.71 -19.69
CA ILE A 11 -3.22 -11.91 -18.94
C ILE A 11 -2.09 -11.58 -17.97
N VAL A 12 -1.07 -10.83 -18.41
CA VAL A 12 0.05 -10.42 -17.55
C VAL A 12 -0.43 -9.58 -16.37
N VAL A 13 -1.32 -8.61 -16.62
CA VAL A 13 -1.89 -7.77 -15.55
C VAL A 13 -2.68 -8.61 -14.54
N VAL A 14 -3.52 -9.54 -15.00
CA VAL A 14 -4.31 -10.42 -14.13
C VAL A 14 -3.40 -11.32 -13.28
N VAL A 15 -2.35 -11.89 -13.88
CA VAL A 15 -1.40 -12.73 -13.15
C VAL A 15 -0.63 -11.91 -12.11
N MET A 16 -0.15 -10.73 -12.48
CA MET A 16 0.54 -9.84 -11.53
C MET A 16 -0.37 -9.42 -10.38
N PHE A 17 -1.63 -9.10 -10.67
CA PHE A 17 -2.62 -8.76 -9.64
C PHE A 17 -2.86 -9.95 -8.68
N ALA A 18 -3.04 -11.16 -9.21
CA ALA A 18 -3.22 -12.35 -8.39
C ALA A 18 -2.00 -12.65 -7.48
N LEU A 19 -0.78 -12.43 -8.00
CA LEU A 19 0.45 -12.59 -7.22
C LEU A 19 0.57 -11.55 -6.09
N LEU A 20 0.16 -10.29 -6.33
CA LEU A 20 0.15 -9.25 -5.30
C LEU A 20 -0.89 -9.55 -4.22
N VAL A 21 -2.08 -9.96 -4.61
CA VAL A 21 -3.14 -10.40 -3.69
C VAL A 21 -2.67 -11.56 -2.80
N ALA A 22 -2.01 -12.56 -3.40
CA ALA A 22 -1.44 -13.68 -2.64
C ALA A 22 -0.25 -13.24 -1.76
N ALA A 23 0.50 -12.22 -2.17
CA ALA A 23 1.58 -11.64 -1.38
C ALA A 23 1.04 -10.94 -0.12
N GLU A 24 -0.01 -10.11 -0.26
CA GLU A 24 -0.69 -9.49 0.90
C GLU A 24 -1.20 -10.55 1.88
N TRP A 25 -1.89 -11.57 1.39
CA TRP A 25 -2.34 -12.69 2.21
C TRP A 25 -1.19 -13.28 3.04
N LYS A 26 -0.04 -13.52 2.41
CA LYS A 26 1.13 -14.09 3.11
C LYS A 26 1.76 -13.14 4.11
N ILE A 27 1.84 -11.83 3.82
CA ILE A 27 2.35 -10.83 4.76
C ILE A 27 1.51 -10.82 6.03
N PHE A 28 0.17 -10.81 5.91
CA PHE A 28 -0.74 -10.88 7.06
C PHE A 28 -0.56 -12.17 7.86
N GLN A 29 -0.42 -13.32 7.18
CA GLN A 29 -0.14 -14.58 7.86
C GLN A 29 1.19 -14.58 8.59
N LYS A 30 2.24 -13.98 8.02
CA LYS A 30 3.53 -13.83 8.70
C LYS A 30 3.44 -12.95 9.94
N ALA A 31 2.59 -11.94 9.92
CA ALA A 31 2.31 -11.06 11.06
C ALA A 31 1.41 -11.73 12.13
N GLY A 32 0.98 -12.99 11.92
CA GLY A 32 0.11 -13.72 12.85
C GLY A 32 -1.38 -13.43 12.65
N GLU A 33 -1.72 -12.72 11.60
CA GLU A 33 -3.10 -12.37 11.26
C GLU A 33 -3.70 -13.33 10.22
N LYS A 34 -5.04 -13.41 10.17
CA LYS A 34 -5.72 -14.21 9.14
C LYS A 34 -5.63 -13.48 7.80
N GLY A 35 -5.02 -14.10 6.79
CA GLY A 35 -4.76 -13.49 5.49
C GLY A 35 -5.98 -12.90 4.78
N TRP A 36 -7.19 -13.48 4.96
CA TRP A 36 -8.42 -12.96 4.37
C TRP A 36 -8.81 -11.56 4.89
N LYS A 37 -8.31 -11.13 6.05
CA LYS A 37 -8.56 -9.80 6.61
C LYS A 37 -7.98 -8.68 5.73
N ALA A 38 -6.95 -8.98 4.92
CA ALA A 38 -6.37 -8.04 3.96
C ALA A 38 -7.40 -7.54 2.93
N PHE A 39 -8.43 -8.37 2.63
CA PHE A 39 -9.43 -8.05 1.60
C PHE A 39 -10.67 -7.35 2.12
N ILE A 40 -10.77 -7.12 3.42
CA ILE A 40 -11.88 -6.32 3.97
C ILE A 40 -11.54 -4.85 3.71
N PRO A 41 -12.37 -4.12 2.92
CA PRO A 41 -12.16 -2.70 2.66
C PRO A 41 -11.96 -1.93 3.97
N PHE A 42 -11.04 -0.97 3.98
CA PHE A 42 -10.64 -0.15 5.13
C PHE A 42 -10.03 -0.92 6.30
N TYR A 43 -10.55 -2.09 6.66
CA TYR A 43 -10.01 -2.89 7.76
C TYR A 43 -8.64 -3.49 7.42
N GLY A 44 -8.44 -3.91 6.17
CA GLY A 44 -7.14 -4.38 5.70
C GLY A 44 -6.08 -3.28 5.80
N VAL A 45 -6.41 -2.05 5.39
CA VAL A 45 -5.52 -0.89 5.50
C VAL A 45 -5.22 -0.57 6.96
N TYR A 46 -6.25 -0.51 7.81
CA TYR A 46 -6.09 -0.31 9.25
C TYR A 46 -5.15 -1.35 9.87
N LEU A 47 -5.37 -2.62 9.57
CA LEU A 47 -4.57 -3.71 10.11
C LEU A 47 -3.14 -3.69 9.57
N SER A 48 -2.92 -3.27 8.32
CA SER A 48 -1.57 -3.12 7.78
C SER A 48 -0.78 -2.04 8.53
N HIS A 49 -1.41 -0.94 8.92
CA HIS A 49 -0.78 0.07 9.78
C HIS A 49 -0.46 -0.47 11.17
N GLU A 50 -1.35 -1.27 11.75
CA GLU A 50 -1.13 -1.91 13.05
C GLU A 50 0.03 -2.90 13.01
N ILE A 51 0.11 -3.72 11.95
CA ILE A 51 1.20 -4.68 11.72
C ILE A 51 2.57 -3.99 11.70
N VAL A 52 2.68 -2.83 11.07
CA VAL A 52 3.94 -2.08 11.00
C VAL A 52 4.17 -1.14 12.19
N GLY A 53 3.28 -1.14 13.18
CA GLY A 53 3.38 -0.29 14.38
C GLY A 53 3.19 1.20 14.08
N MET A 54 2.34 1.54 13.12
CA MET A 54 1.90 2.92 12.91
C MET A 54 0.76 3.25 13.86
N HIS A 55 0.76 4.48 14.37
CA HIS A 55 -0.31 4.94 15.26
C HIS A 55 -1.64 5.01 14.50
N HIS A 56 -2.75 4.63 15.15
CA HIS A 56 -4.09 4.61 14.54
C HIS A 56 -4.51 5.95 13.92
N ALA A 57 -3.94 7.06 14.39
CA ALA A 57 -4.20 8.38 13.80
C ALA A 57 -3.83 8.46 12.31
N TRP A 58 -2.81 7.73 11.83
CA TRP A 58 -2.43 7.70 10.41
C TRP A 58 -3.57 7.18 9.55
N PHE A 59 -4.15 6.05 9.93
CA PHE A 59 -5.30 5.49 9.22
C PHE A 59 -6.49 6.44 9.21
N ILE A 60 -6.77 7.11 10.35
CA ILE A 60 -7.89 8.06 10.44
C ILE A 60 -7.66 9.25 9.52
N ILE A 61 -6.43 9.78 9.48
CA ILE A 61 -6.07 10.90 8.59
C ILE A 61 -6.21 10.49 7.12
N GLU A 62 -5.70 9.32 6.74
CA GLU A 62 -5.83 8.79 5.38
C GLU A 62 -7.29 8.59 4.97
N LEU A 63 -8.12 8.06 5.88
CA LEU A 63 -9.55 7.89 5.64
C LEU A 63 -10.26 9.24 5.43
N ILE A 64 -9.92 10.26 6.24
CA ILE A 64 -10.49 11.61 6.09
C ILE A 64 -10.05 12.22 4.75
N ILE A 65 -8.79 12.07 4.37
CA ILE A 65 -8.25 12.55 3.10
C ILE A 65 -8.98 11.88 1.94
N TRP A 66 -9.13 10.56 1.97
CA TRP A 66 -9.84 9.83 0.93
C TRP A 66 -11.29 10.28 0.79
N ILE A 67 -12.01 10.48 1.91
CA ILE A 67 -13.38 11.03 1.88
C ILE A 67 -13.37 12.44 1.28
N ALA A 68 -12.40 13.29 1.65
CA ALA A 68 -12.27 14.63 1.11
C ALA A 68 -12.04 14.62 -0.40
N GLU A 69 -11.17 13.75 -0.92
CA GLU A 69 -10.94 13.58 -2.36
C GLU A 69 -12.24 13.24 -3.10
N VAL A 70 -12.99 12.25 -2.60
CA VAL A 70 -14.29 11.86 -3.18
C VAL A 70 -15.28 13.03 -3.17
N VAL A 71 -15.34 13.79 -2.08
CA VAL A 71 -16.21 14.98 -1.98
C VAL A 71 -15.78 16.06 -2.97
N PHE A 72 -14.47 16.29 -3.14
CA PHE A 72 -13.95 17.25 -4.12
C PHE A 72 -14.30 16.87 -5.55
N GLU A 73 -14.25 15.59 -5.90
CA GLU A 73 -14.64 15.11 -7.24
C GLU A 73 -16.16 15.26 -7.50
N LEU A 74 -16.98 15.12 -6.46
CA LEU A 74 -18.45 15.22 -6.57
C LEU A 74 -18.97 16.66 -6.62
N ILE A 75 -18.15 17.65 -6.24
CA ILE A 75 -18.56 19.06 -6.20
C ILE A 75 -17.98 19.83 -7.41
N PRO A 76 -18.74 19.99 -8.52
CA PRO A 76 -18.22 20.62 -9.73
C PRO A 76 -18.00 22.13 -9.61
N ILE A 77 -18.39 22.75 -8.49
CA ILE A 77 -18.30 24.20 -8.25
C ILE A 77 -16.90 24.61 -7.76
N ILE A 78 -16.05 23.66 -7.38
CA ILE A 78 -14.71 23.97 -6.84
C ILE A 78 -13.83 24.54 -7.96
N PRO A 79 -13.25 25.76 -7.78
CA PRO A 79 -12.34 26.33 -8.77
C PRO A 79 -11.13 25.43 -9.01
N GLN A 80 -10.77 25.22 -10.27
CA GLN A 80 -9.63 24.40 -10.71
C GLN A 80 -8.32 24.68 -9.93
N PRO A 81 -7.92 25.95 -9.67
CA PRO A 81 -6.70 26.22 -8.89
C PRO A 81 -6.75 25.65 -7.46
N VAL A 82 -7.92 25.67 -6.83
CA VAL A 82 -8.11 25.13 -5.47
C VAL A 82 -7.98 23.60 -5.48
N ALA A 83 -8.58 22.94 -6.46
CA ALA A 83 -8.48 21.50 -6.63
C ALA A 83 -7.03 21.06 -6.89
N ILE A 84 -6.28 21.80 -7.68
CA ILE A 84 -4.86 21.52 -7.96
C ILE A 84 -4.01 21.64 -6.69
N VAL A 85 -4.17 22.74 -5.93
CA VAL A 85 -3.42 22.94 -4.68
C VAL A 85 -3.75 21.86 -3.66
N PHE A 86 -5.03 21.52 -3.51
CA PHE A 86 -5.48 20.44 -2.65
C PHE A 86 -4.84 19.09 -3.06
N GLY A 87 -4.90 18.72 -4.34
CA GLY A 87 -4.30 17.51 -4.86
C GLY A 87 -2.79 17.42 -4.64
N ILE A 88 -2.06 18.55 -4.78
CA ILE A 88 -0.61 18.61 -4.49
C ILE A 88 -0.36 18.33 -3.00
N VAL A 89 -1.09 18.97 -2.10
CA VAL A 89 -0.92 18.79 -0.65
C VAL A 89 -1.22 17.35 -0.25
N VAL A 90 -2.32 16.80 -0.73
CA VAL A 90 -2.70 15.41 -0.49
C VAL A 90 -1.67 14.45 -1.07
N GLY A 91 -1.22 14.67 -2.29
CA GLY A 91 -0.19 13.84 -2.93
C GLY A 91 1.12 13.80 -2.14
N ILE A 92 1.58 14.95 -1.64
CA ILE A 92 2.79 15.00 -0.78
C ILE A 92 2.56 14.20 0.50
N PHE A 93 1.42 14.37 1.16
CA PHE A 93 1.09 13.62 2.38
C PHE A 93 1.06 12.11 2.12
N THR A 94 0.40 11.67 1.04
CA THR A 94 0.30 10.26 0.67
C THR A 94 1.68 9.65 0.41
N ILE A 95 2.57 10.35 -0.31
CA ILE A 95 3.94 9.89 -0.55
C ILE A 95 4.71 9.74 0.77
N ILE A 96 4.58 10.69 1.68
CA ILE A 96 5.26 10.63 2.99
C ILE A 96 4.73 9.46 3.81
N SER A 97 3.42 9.28 3.87
CA SER A 97 2.78 8.18 4.59
C SER A 97 3.24 6.83 4.06
N GLU A 98 3.24 6.66 2.74
CA GLU A 98 3.68 5.44 2.07
C GLU A 98 5.16 5.14 2.34
N LEU A 99 6.03 6.14 2.30
CA LEU A 99 7.45 5.97 2.62
C LEU A 99 7.66 5.52 4.07
N ILE A 100 6.93 6.11 5.01
CA ILE A 100 6.98 5.70 6.43
C ILE A 100 6.50 4.26 6.58
N HIS A 101 5.40 3.90 5.93
CA HIS A 101 4.84 2.54 5.95
C HIS A 101 5.85 1.52 5.38
N ILE A 102 6.47 1.81 4.23
CA ILE A 102 7.50 0.96 3.61
C ILE A 102 8.70 0.77 4.54
N ILE A 103 9.21 1.84 5.13
CA ILE A 103 10.36 1.78 6.04
C ILE A 103 10.03 0.89 7.24
N LYS A 104 8.91 1.13 7.91
CA LYS A 104 8.46 0.35 9.06
C LYS A 104 8.20 -1.11 8.69
N MET A 105 7.58 -1.38 7.54
CA MET A 105 7.38 -2.73 7.02
C MET A 105 8.73 -3.46 6.89
N CYS A 106 9.71 -2.83 6.27
CA CYS A 106 11.05 -3.41 6.12
C CYS A 106 11.71 -3.68 7.48
N ASP A 107 11.53 -2.78 8.46
CA ASP A 107 12.07 -2.94 9.82
C ASP A 107 11.42 -4.13 10.53
N CYS A 108 10.11 -4.29 10.43
CA CYS A 108 9.39 -5.43 10.99
C CYS A 108 9.84 -6.78 10.41
N PHE A 109 10.38 -6.79 9.20
CA PHE A 109 10.91 -7.99 8.56
C PHE A 109 12.46 -8.07 8.59
N GLY A 110 13.12 -7.25 9.41
CA GLY A 110 14.57 -7.25 9.59
C GLY A 110 15.37 -6.94 8.32
N LYS A 111 14.82 -6.10 7.43
CA LYS A 111 15.45 -5.76 6.16
C LYS A 111 16.32 -4.50 6.27
N GLY A 112 17.52 -4.58 5.68
CA GLY A 112 18.47 -3.46 5.66
C GLY A 112 18.10 -2.33 4.70
N THR A 113 18.88 -1.23 4.76
CA THR A 113 18.66 -0.01 3.98
C THR A 113 18.57 -0.24 2.47
N GLY A 114 19.40 -1.16 1.92
CA GLY A 114 19.36 -1.49 0.49
C GLY A 114 18.01 -2.06 0.05
N PHE A 115 17.39 -2.89 0.90
CA PHE A 115 16.06 -3.44 0.63
C PHE A 115 14.97 -2.36 0.70
N LYS A 116 15.08 -1.41 1.67
CA LYS A 116 14.17 -0.27 1.79
C LYS A 116 14.19 0.60 0.53
N ILE A 117 15.39 0.92 0.03
CA ILE A 117 15.54 1.68 -1.22
C ILE A 117 14.93 0.91 -2.40
N GLY A 118 15.22 -0.39 -2.51
CA GLY A 118 14.64 -1.23 -3.55
C GLY A 118 13.11 -1.28 -3.49
N MET A 119 12.52 -1.34 -2.28
CA MET A 119 11.07 -1.33 -2.09
C MET A 119 10.45 0.03 -2.43
N CYS A 120 11.16 1.15 -2.24
CA CYS A 120 10.71 2.46 -2.70
C CYS A 120 10.76 2.60 -4.23
N LEU A 121 11.73 1.97 -4.91
CA LEU A 121 11.88 2.06 -6.36
C LEU A 121 10.99 1.07 -7.12
N LEU A 122 10.86 -0.15 -6.61
CA LEU A 122 10.11 -1.25 -7.21
C LEU A 122 9.24 -1.95 -6.16
N PRO A 123 8.21 -1.26 -5.64
CA PRO A 123 7.43 -1.74 -4.49
C PRO A 123 6.81 -3.12 -4.72
N SER A 124 6.21 -3.36 -5.86
CA SER A 124 5.56 -4.64 -6.18
C SER A 124 6.52 -5.83 -6.17
N LEU A 125 7.74 -5.65 -6.72
CA LEU A 125 8.73 -6.71 -6.77
C LEU A 125 9.27 -7.04 -5.37
N PHE A 126 9.70 -6.01 -4.63
CA PHE A 126 10.27 -6.19 -3.29
C PHE A 126 9.22 -6.65 -2.28
N PHE A 127 7.96 -6.24 -2.45
CA PHE A 127 6.84 -6.74 -1.65
C PHE A 127 6.61 -8.25 -1.86
N MET A 128 6.66 -8.72 -3.11
CA MET A 128 6.61 -10.15 -3.41
C MET A 128 7.81 -10.91 -2.82
N ILE A 129 9.03 -10.35 -2.92
CA ILE A 129 10.22 -10.95 -2.28
C ILE A 129 10.03 -11.05 -0.76
N LEU A 130 9.44 -10.05 -0.13
CA LEU A 130 9.15 -10.05 1.30
C LEU A 130 8.10 -11.11 1.67
N ALA A 131 7.04 -11.21 0.87
CA ALA A 131 5.94 -12.14 1.09
C ALA A 131 6.37 -13.61 0.91
N TYR A 132 7.08 -13.91 -0.17
CA TYR A 132 7.46 -15.28 -0.54
C TYR A 132 8.85 -15.68 -0.01
N GLY A 133 9.67 -14.72 0.42
CA GLY A 133 10.98 -14.98 0.98
C GLY A 133 10.94 -15.57 2.39
N LYS A 134 12.11 -15.90 2.92
CA LYS A 134 12.29 -16.49 4.27
C LYS A 134 12.29 -15.45 5.40
N ALA A 135 11.92 -14.19 5.12
CA ALA A 135 11.87 -13.14 6.12
C ALA A 135 10.82 -13.46 7.20
N GLU A 136 11.22 -13.38 8.46
CA GLU A 136 10.35 -13.54 9.61
C GLU A 136 9.86 -12.17 10.06
N TYR A 137 8.63 -12.13 10.55
CA TYR A 137 8.04 -10.92 11.09
C TYR A 137 8.42 -10.74 12.55
N HIS A 138 8.90 -9.57 12.90
CA HIS A 138 9.17 -9.14 14.26
C HIS A 138 8.19 -8.02 14.61
N LYS A 139 7.39 -8.26 15.66
CA LYS A 139 6.43 -7.25 16.11
C LYS A 139 7.16 -5.99 16.54
N PRO A 140 6.78 -4.80 16.04
CA PRO A 140 7.40 -3.56 16.47
C PRO A 140 7.14 -3.31 17.95
N GLU A 141 8.18 -2.91 18.67
CA GLU A 141 8.05 -2.43 20.05
C GLU A 141 7.42 -1.04 20.01
N HIS A 142 6.35 -0.85 20.78
CA HIS A 142 5.65 0.44 20.93
C HIS A 142 6.32 1.29 21.99
#